data_d47d800a5d565778903de60f372e0d73
#
_entry.id   d47d800a5d565778903de60f372e0d73
#
_cell.length_a   1.000
_cell.length_b   1.000
_cell.length_c   1.000
_cell.angle_alpha   90.00
_cell.angle_beta   90.00
_cell.angle_gamma   90.00
#
_symmetry.space_group_name_H-M   'P 1'
#
loop_
_entity.id
_entity.type
_entity.pdbx_description
1 polymer ?
#
loop_
_entity_poly.entity_id
_entity_poly.type
_entity_poly.pdbx_seq_one_letter_code
_entity_poly.pdbx_strand_id
1 'polypeptide(L)'
;MKVTQLYIVRHLLAVICSLIGVALLAIGANAALDLNTSEAAKVVSTKERASAIQLALIIGNGHYPDAAEPLNQPINDADGLADAMRRHGFDVDVVEDATKADMARAVERLKSRIKPGSVVMLFFGGYGVQSRHETYMIPTDAVIWKERDVRHEGMSVETVLDAIKERGARATLAVLDASRRNPYERRFRSYSHGLAPINAPNNALTISSHTPGKVADDTKGEHSVLVTELLNELNAQVSAEGVFNRTRVAVFRVSDGEQMPSVSSSLLEDVRFSPSKDSDSPASSLAPISTESALVAQE
;
A
#
# COMPACT_ATOMS: atom_id res chain seq x y z
N MET A 1 -39.78 38.20 -61.37
CA MET A 1 -39.77 37.01 -60.44
C MET A 1 -38.40 36.46 -60.10
N LYS A 2 -37.34 36.60 -60.89
CA LYS A 2 -36.01 36.02 -60.59
C LYS A 2 -35.17 36.79 -59.56
N VAL A 3 -35.34 38.08 -59.36
CA VAL A 3 -34.53 38.92 -58.44
C VAL A 3 -34.93 38.74 -56.99
N THR A 4 -36.22 38.56 -56.70
CA THR A 4 -36.71 38.36 -55.32
C THR A 4 -36.29 37.03 -54.70
N GLN A 5 -36.20 35.99 -55.53
CA GLN A 5 -35.74 34.65 -55.11
C GLN A 5 -34.25 34.66 -54.72
N LEU A 6 -33.43 35.44 -55.41
CA LEU A 6 -31.99 35.52 -55.14
C LEU A 6 -31.71 36.25 -53.77
N TYR A 7 -32.53 37.22 -53.43
CA TYR A 7 -32.43 37.96 -52.16
C TYR A 7 -32.79 37.07 -50.96
N ILE A 8 -33.85 36.27 -51.08
CA ILE A 8 -34.29 35.34 -50.02
C ILE A 8 -33.24 34.26 -49.77
N VAL A 9 -32.63 33.71 -50.82
CA VAL A 9 -31.59 32.67 -50.66
C VAL A 9 -30.31 33.23 -49.99
N ARG A 10 -29.90 34.45 -50.33
CA ARG A 10 -28.72 35.09 -49.67
C ARG A 10 -28.95 35.36 -48.19
N HIS A 11 -30.16 35.81 -47.80
CA HIS A 11 -30.47 36.06 -46.38
C HIS A 11 -30.61 34.73 -45.60
N LEU A 12 -31.15 33.69 -46.20
CA LEU A 12 -31.24 32.36 -45.60
C LEU A 12 -29.83 31.76 -45.35
N LEU A 13 -28.95 31.85 -46.33
CA LEU A 13 -27.54 31.43 -46.19
C LEU A 13 -26.80 32.21 -45.11
N ALA A 14 -26.97 33.50 -44.99
CA ALA A 14 -26.34 34.32 -43.97
C ALA A 14 -26.80 33.94 -42.56
N VAL A 15 -28.10 33.65 -42.37
CA VAL A 15 -28.65 33.19 -41.09
C VAL A 15 -28.13 31.80 -40.70
N ILE A 16 -28.06 30.90 -41.67
CA ILE A 16 -27.52 29.55 -41.42
C ILE A 16 -26.03 29.61 -41.05
N CYS A 17 -25.21 30.39 -41.72
CA CYS A 17 -23.79 30.57 -41.37
C CYS A 17 -23.62 31.21 -39.98
N SER A 18 -24.49 32.16 -39.61
CA SER A 18 -24.46 32.76 -38.27
C SER A 18 -24.81 31.74 -37.15
N LEU A 19 -25.82 30.91 -37.38
CA LEU A 19 -26.23 29.85 -36.44
C LEU A 19 -25.14 28.76 -36.27
N ILE A 20 -24.47 28.37 -37.36
CA ILE A 20 -23.36 27.44 -37.32
C ILE A 20 -22.15 28.02 -36.55
N GLY A 21 -21.86 29.30 -36.74
CA GLY A 21 -20.80 30.01 -36.02
C GLY A 21 -21.04 30.04 -34.51
N VAL A 22 -22.27 30.31 -34.08
CA VAL A 22 -22.64 30.33 -32.66
C VAL A 22 -22.59 28.93 -32.05
N ALA A 23 -23.01 27.89 -32.79
CA ALA A 23 -22.94 26.50 -32.33
C ALA A 23 -21.50 26.03 -32.16
N LEU A 24 -20.61 26.38 -33.08
CA LEU A 24 -19.17 26.04 -32.98
C LEU A 24 -18.48 26.75 -31.81
N LEU A 25 -18.85 28.01 -31.52
CA LEU A 25 -18.33 28.74 -30.35
C LEU A 25 -18.82 28.15 -29.03
N ALA A 26 -20.07 27.67 -28.97
CA ALA A 26 -20.63 27.05 -27.77
C ALA A 26 -19.97 25.65 -27.49
N ILE A 27 -19.67 24.89 -28.55
CA ILE A 27 -18.97 23.58 -28.41
C ILE A 27 -17.51 23.80 -27.96
N GLY A 28 -16.82 24.81 -28.49
CA GLY A 28 -15.47 25.15 -28.09
C GLY A 28 -15.37 25.63 -26.63
N ALA A 29 -16.36 26.41 -26.16
CA ALA A 29 -16.40 26.88 -24.77
C ALA A 29 -16.66 25.74 -23.77
N ASN A 30 -17.55 24.78 -24.10
CA ASN A 30 -17.79 23.63 -23.24
C ASN A 30 -16.58 22.68 -23.19
N ALA A 31 -15.91 22.46 -24.31
CA ALA A 31 -14.70 21.63 -24.33
C ALA A 31 -13.55 22.25 -23.51
N ALA A 32 -13.40 23.57 -23.53
CA ALA A 32 -12.39 24.26 -22.73
C ALA A 32 -12.71 24.27 -21.23
N LEU A 33 -13.99 24.32 -20.86
CA LEU A 33 -14.46 24.21 -19.47
C LEU A 33 -14.23 22.79 -18.92
N ASP A 34 -14.51 21.75 -19.71
CA ASP A 34 -14.31 20.37 -19.31
C ASP A 34 -12.81 20.01 -19.13
N LEU A 35 -11.95 20.56 -19.99
CA LEU A 35 -10.49 20.40 -19.86
C LEU A 35 -9.95 21.08 -18.59
N ASN A 36 -10.37 22.31 -18.30
CA ASN A 36 -9.95 23.03 -17.11
C ASN A 36 -10.47 22.40 -15.80
N THR A 37 -11.69 21.88 -15.80
CA THR A 37 -12.24 21.18 -14.63
C THR A 37 -11.54 19.85 -14.40
N SER A 38 -11.20 19.12 -15.46
CA SER A 38 -10.44 17.87 -15.38
C SER A 38 -9.01 18.09 -14.87
N GLU A 39 -8.36 19.16 -15.31
CA GLU A 39 -6.99 19.48 -14.89
C GLU A 39 -6.96 20.02 -13.45
N ALA A 40 -7.90 20.86 -13.07
CA ALA A 40 -8.08 21.31 -11.70
C ALA A 40 -8.40 20.15 -10.74
N ALA A 41 -9.27 19.21 -11.13
CA ALA A 41 -9.59 18.03 -10.35
C ALA A 41 -8.36 17.11 -10.19
N LYS A 42 -7.53 16.97 -11.24
CA LYS A 42 -6.27 16.24 -11.18
C LYS A 42 -5.26 16.90 -10.23
N VAL A 43 -5.11 18.20 -10.29
CA VAL A 43 -4.19 18.96 -9.42
C VAL A 43 -4.64 18.90 -7.96
N VAL A 44 -5.93 19.03 -7.67
CA VAL A 44 -6.49 18.91 -6.32
C VAL A 44 -6.27 17.49 -5.80
N SER A 45 -6.58 16.46 -6.60
CA SER A 45 -6.35 15.05 -6.25
C SER A 45 -4.87 14.75 -5.99
N THR A 46 -3.96 15.33 -6.77
CA THR A 46 -2.51 15.15 -6.58
C THR A 46 -2.02 15.85 -5.32
N LYS A 47 -2.54 17.04 -5.01
CA LYS A 47 -2.19 17.80 -3.81
C LYS A 47 -2.74 17.15 -2.54
N GLU A 48 -3.95 16.59 -2.60
CA GLU A 48 -4.52 15.79 -1.49
C GLU A 48 -3.75 14.50 -1.25
N ARG A 49 -3.27 13.84 -2.31
CA ARG A 49 -2.39 12.66 -2.20
C ARG A 49 -1.03 12.98 -1.58
N ALA A 50 -0.45 14.12 -1.92
CA ALA A 50 0.82 14.58 -1.36
C ALA A 50 0.74 15.02 0.11
N SER A 51 -0.46 15.31 0.63
CA SER A 51 -0.72 15.70 2.01
C SER A 51 -1.37 14.60 2.87
N ALA A 52 -1.51 13.40 2.33
CA ALA A 52 -2.09 12.28 3.07
C ALA A 52 -1.27 11.96 4.31
N ILE A 53 -1.93 11.85 5.47
CA ILE A 53 -1.27 11.41 6.71
C ILE A 53 -0.81 9.97 6.52
N GLN A 54 0.47 9.75 6.79
CA GLN A 54 1.09 8.42 6.76
C GLN A 54 1.39 7.99 8.19
N LEU A 55 0.79 6.89 8.62
CA LEU A 55 0.92 6.35 9.96
C LEU A 55 1.50 4.95 9.90
N ALA A 56 2.39 4.60 10.82
CA ALA A 56 2.87 3.24 10.97
C ALA A 56 2.74 2.78 12.42
N LEU A 57 2.19 1.59 12.60
CA LEU A 57 2.26 0.82 13.84
C LEU A 57 3.18 -0.37 13.60
N ILE A 58 4.26 -0.43 14.36
CA ILE A 58 5.30 -1.43 14.23
C ILE A 58 5.42 -2.16 15.56
N ILE A 59 5.17 -3.48 15.55
CA ILE A 59 5.19 -4.33 16.74
C ILE A 59 6.24 -5.42 16.53
N GLY A 60 7.24 -5.47 17.41
CA GLY A 60 8.26 -6.52 17.46
C GLY A 60 8.19 -7.29 18.77
N ASN A 61 7.83 -8.57 18.74
CA ASN A 61 7.76 -9.43 19.91
C ASN A 61 8.79 -10.53 19.85
N GLY A 62 9.76 -10.51 20.75
CA GLY A 62 10.88 -11.47 20.80
C GLY A 62 10.89 -12.34 22.05
N HIS A 63 10.57 -11.78 23.21
CA HIS A 63 10.73 -12.45 24.50
C HIS A 63 9.44 -13.12 24.98
N TYR A 64 9.23 -14.33 24.49
CA TYR A 64 8.06 -15.16 24.88
C TYR A 64 8.47 -16.14 25.99
N PRO A 65 7.79 -16.10 27.15
CA PRO A 65 8.14 -17.00 28.29
C PRO A 65 8.01 -18.49 27.96
N ASP A 66 7.11 -18.83 27.03
CA ASP A 66 6.85 -20.22 26.64
C ASP A 66 7.76 -20.71 25.47
N ALA A 67 8.55 -19.82 24.87
CA ALA A 67 9.52 -20.20 23.84
C ALA A 67 10.79 -20.78 24.46
N ALA A 68 11.38 -21.78 23.81
CA ALA A 68 12.63 -22.38 24.29
C ALA A 68 13.80 -21.39 24.26
N GLU A 69 13.77 -20.47 23.30
CA GLU A 69 14.74 -19.39 23.10
C GLU A 69 14.00 -18.12 22.65
N PRO A 70 14.51 -16.92 23.01
CA PRO A 70 13.92 -15.68 22.50
C PRO A 70 14.12 -15.55 21.00
N LEU A 71 13.18 -14.87 20.34
CA LEU A 71 13.30 -14.46 18.94
C LEU A 71 14.05 -13.13 18.89
N ASN A 72 15.29 -13.12 18.43
CA ASN A 72 16.08 -11.89 18.40
C ASN A 72 15.70 -10.94 17.24
N GLN A 73 15.31 -11.52 16.08
CA GLN A 73 15.05 -10.75 14.87
C GLN A 73 13.84 -9.83 14.94
N PRO A 74 12.68 -10.19 15.54
CA PRO A 74 11.50 -9.31 15.55
C PRO A 74 11.72 -7.93 16.14
N ILE A 75 12.58 -7.80 17.15
CA ILE A 75 12.92 -6.50 17.75
C ILE A 75 13.77 -5.68 16.77
N ASN A 76 14.86 -6.26 16.26
CA ASN A 76 15.72 -5.61 15.28
C ASN A 76 14.95 -5.23 14.01
N ASP A 77 14.05 -6.12 13.56
CA ASP A 77 13.19 -5.88 12.39
C ASP A 77 12.25 -4.70 12.61
N ALA A 78 11.67 -4.60 13.81
CA ALA A 78 10.83 -3.47 14.19
C ALA A 78 11.60 -2.15 14.15
N ASP A 79 12.80 -2.12 14.72
CA ASP A 79 13.67 -0.94 14.73
C ASP A 79 14.10 -0.53 13.32
N GLY A 80 14.62 -1.47 12.53
CA GLY A 80 15.06 -1.21 11.17
C GLY A 80 13.94 -0.70 10.27
N LEU A 81 12.76 -1.31 10.40
CA LEU A 81 11.60 -0.90 9.62
C LEU A 81 11.03 0.44 10.10
N ALA A 82 11.04 0.71 11.43
CA ALA A 82 10.63 1.99 11.98
C ALA A 82 11.48 3.14 11.43
N ASP A 83 12.79 2.95 11.40
CA ASP A 83 13.71 3.95 10.84
C ASP A 83 13.51 4.15 9.34
N ALA A 84 13.26 3.08 8.60
CA ALA A 84 12.92 3.18 7.19
C ALA A 84 11.60 3.94 6.98
N MET A 85 10.55 3.61 7.71
CA MET A 85 9.25 4.30 7.60
C MET A 85 9.34 5.78 7.97
N ARG A 86 10.10 6.15 9.00
CA ARG A 86 10.36 7.57 9.33
C ARG A 86 11.03 8.31 8.18
N ARG A 87 12.02 7.70 7.51
CA ARG A 87 12.67 8.28 6.32
C ARG A 87 11.69 8.46 5.15
N HIS A 88 10.69 7.61 5.05
CA HIS A 88 9.61 7.71 4.05
C HIS A 88 8.45 8.62 4.47
N GLY A 89 8.56 9.33 5.60
CA GLY A 89 7.61 10.33 6.05
C GLY A 89 6.43 9.80 6.86
N PHE A 90 6.49 8.55 7.31
CA PHE A 90 5.49 8.00 8.22
C PHE A 90 5.70 8.52 9.64
N ASP A 91 4.60 8.80 10.32
CA ASP A 91 4.56 9.00 11.75
C ASP A 91 4.43 7.62 12.43
N VAL A 92 5.49 7.20 13.11
CA VAL A 92 5.70 5.80 13.52
C VAL A 92 5.53 5.63 15.03
N ASP A 93 4.67 4.69 15.41
CA ASP A 93 4.51 4.16 16.78
C ASP A 93 5.17 2.76 16.83
N VAL A 94 6.17 2.58 17.67
CA VAL A 94 6.89 1.29 17.84
C VAL A 94 6.55 0.72 19.20
N VAL A 95 6.28 -0.59 19.23
CA VAL A 95 6.02 -1.33 20.46
C VAL A 95 6.81 -2.63 20.42
N GLU A 96 7.69 -2.82 21.41
CA GLU A 96 8.51 -4.00 21.56
C GLU A 96 8.02 -4.85 22.72
N ASP A 97 8.11 -6.17 22.58
CA ASP A 97 7.71 -7.14 23.59
C ASP A 97 6.33 -6.87 24.21
N ALA A 98 5.41 -6.54 23.32
CA ALA A 98 4.09 -6.05 23.69
C ALA A 98 3.26 -7.12 24.38
N THR A 99 2.73 -6.79 25.56
CA THR A 99 1.64 -7.54 26.19
C THR A 99 0.34 -7.34 25.40
N LYS A 100 -0.67 -8.17 25.67
CA LYS A 100 -2.00 -8.02 25.09
C LYS A 100 -2.57 -6.61 25.32
N ALA A 101 -2.38 -6.07 26.51
CA ALA A 101 -2.83 -4.73 26.86
C ALA A 101 -2.04 -3.66 26.10
N ASP A 102 -0.73 -3.85 25.87
CA ASP A 102 0.11 -2.92 25.10
C ASP A 102 -0.30 -2.90 23.63
N MET A 103 -0.50 -4.05 23.01
CA MET A 103 -0.99 -4.17 21.65
C MET A 103 -2.35 -3.50 21.48
N ALA A 104 -3.29 -3.74 22.40
CA ALA A 104 -4.61 -3.11 22.36
C ALA A 104 -4.51 -1.57 22.46
N ARG A 105 -3.68 -1.05 23.39
CA ARG A 105 -3.45 0.40 23.51
C ARG A 105 -2.80 0.99 22.25
N ALA A 106 -1.85 0.28 21.63
CA ALA A 106 -1.20 0.74 20.41
C ALA A 106 -2.18 0.83 19.23
N VAL A 107 -3.03 -0.18 19.06
CA VAL A 107 -4.10 -0.16 18.04
C VAL A 107 -5.08 0.99 18.29
N GLU A 108 -5.48 1.25 19.54
CA GLU A 108 -6.38 2.37 19.86
C GLU A 108 -5.70 3.73 19.61
N ARG A 109 -4.41 3.89 19.94
CA ARG A 109 -3.63 5.09 19.56
C ARG A 109 -3.61 5.29 18.04
N LEU A 110 -3.29 4.23 17.28
CA LEU A 110 -3.31 4.27 15.83
C LEU A 110 -4.68 4.71 15.31
N LYS A 111 -5.76 4.05 15.75
CA LYS A 111 -7.14 4.36 15.35
C LYS A 111 -7.53 5.80 15.63
N SER A 112 -7.09 6.38 16.73
CA SER A 112 -7.39 7.77 17.09
C SER A 112 -6.72 8.80 16.15
N ARG A 113 -5.64 8.42 15.49
CA ARG A 113 -4.86 9.27 14.59
C ARG A 113 -5.26 9.15 13.12
N ILE A 114 -5.92 8.05 12.74
CA ILE A 114 -6.40 7.84 11.38
C ILE A 114 -7.45 8.88 11.03
N LYS A 115 -7.27 9.54 9.88
CA LYS A 115 -8.21 10.44 9.24
C LYS A 115 -8.57 9.90 7.85
N PRO A 116 -9.72 10.28 7.29
CA PRO A 116 -10.03 9.94 5.90
C PRO A 116 -8.87 10.33 4.97
N GLY A 117 -8.47 9.41 4.12
CA GLY A 117 -7.32 9.60 3.22
C GLY A 117 -5.96 9.17 3.77
N SER A 118 -5.84 8.79 5.03
CA SER A 118 -4.57 8.28 5.61
C SER A 118 -4.10 7.01 4.91
N VAL A 119 -2.79 6.86 4.78
CA VAL A 119 -2.12 5.59 4.47
C VAL A 119 -1.57 5.00 5.76
N VAL A 120 -1.89 3.76 6.04
CA VAL A 120 -1.51 3.09 7.28
C VAL A 120 -0.61 1.90 6.98
N MET A 121 0.53 1.82 7.67
CA MET A 121 1.41 0.65 7.69
C MET A 121 1.22 -0.09 9.01
N LEU A 122 1.02 -1.41 8.94
CA LEU A 122 1.05 -2.32 10.08
C LEU A 122 2.20 -3.31 9.89
N PHE A 123 3.10 -3.40 10.84
CA PHE A 123 4.09 -4.45 10.93
C PHE A 123 3.89 -5.26 12.19
N PHE A 124 4.01 -6.57 12.08
CA PHE A 124 4.12 -7.47 13.20
C PHE A 124 5.21 -8.51 12.96
N GLY A 125 6.22 -8.51 13.81
CA GLY A 125 7.24 -9.53 13.94
C GLY A 125 7.03 -10.30 15.24
N GLY A 126 7.03 -11.65 15.18
CA GLY A 126 6.79 -12.47 16.37
C GLY A 126 6.16 -13.82 16.04
N TYR A 127 5.47 -14.42 17.01
CA TYR A 127 4.67 -15.61 16.75
C TYR A 127 3.30 -15.27 16.20
N GLY A 128 2.98 -15.80 15.01
CA GLY A 128 1.64 -15.81 14.44
C GLY A 128 1.05 -17.23 14.56
N VAL A 129 -0.19 -17.32 15.02
CA VAL A 129 -0.89 -18.58 15.15
C VAL A 129 -2.25 -18.53 14.48
N GLN A 130 -2.52 -19.50 13.60
CA GLN A 130 -3.84 -19.62 13.00
C GLN A 130 -4.82 -20.38 13.90
N SER A 131 -6.05 -19.89 13.98
CA SER A 131 -7.18 -20.58 14.59
C SER A 131 -8.44 -20.29 13.81
N ARG A 132 -9.19 -21.33 13.39
CA ARG A 132 -10.43 -21.21 12.60
C ARG A 132 -10.30 -20.33 11.34
N HIS A 133 -9.20 -20.50 10.60
CA HIS A 133 -8.91 -19.77 9.37
C HIS A 133 -8.62 -18.27 9.53
N GLU A 134 -8.42 -17.79 10.76
CA GLU A 134 -7.93 -16.43 11.06
C GLU A 134 -6.50 -16.48 11.58
N THR A 135 -5.76 -15.39 11.36
CA THR A 135 -4.39 -15.22 11.85
C THR A 135 -4.38 -14.33 13.10
N TYR A 136 -3.73 -14.82 14.15
CA TYR A 136 -3.59 -14.12 15.42
C TYR A 136 -2.15 -13.75 15.69
N MET A 137 -1.88 -12.48 15.93
CA MET A 137 -0.63 -11.96 16.49
C MET A 137 -0.61 -12.29 17.98
N ILE A 138 0.46 -12.97 18.42
CA ILE A 138 0.56 -13.44 19.81
C ILE A 138 1.31 -12.41 20.65
N PRO A 139 0.71 -11.87 21.71
CA PRO A 139 1.40 -11.01 22.67
C PRO A 139 2.37 -11.82 23.56
N THR A 140 3.34 -11.14 24.18
CA THR A 140 4.39 -11.82 24.96
C THR A 140 3.86 -12.43 26.27
N ASP A 141 2.77 -11.93 26.81
CA ASP A 141 2.11 -12.42 28.03
C ASP A 141 0.99 -13.46 27.77
N ALA A 142 0.86 -13.95 26.52
CA ALA A 142 -0.21 -14.90 26.17
C ALA A 142 -0.08 -16.23 26.91
N VAL A 143 -1.17 -16.67 27.56
CA VAL A 143 -1.25 -17.97 28.24
C VAL A 143 -2.10 -18.92 27.42
N ILE A 144 -1.46 -19.77 26.61
CA ILE A 144 -2.13 -20.64 25.64
C ILE A 144 -1.91 -22.12 26.02
N TRP A 145 -3.01 -22.78 26.45
CA TRP A 145 -3.02 -24.21 26.77
C TRP A 145 -3.72 -25.06 25.71
N LYS A 146 -4.58 -24.46 24.91
CA LYS A 146 -5.34 -25.13 23.84
C LYS A 146 -5.67 -24.13 22.74
N GLU A 147 -6.00 -24.61 21.55
CA GLU A 147 -6.28 -23.79 20.37
C GLU A 147 -7.31 -22.66 20.62
N ARG A 148 -8.36 -22.93 21.38
CA ARG A 148 -9.36 -21.89 21.67
C ARG A 148 -8.80 -20.67 22.42
N ASP A 149 -7.72 -20.86 23.19
CA ASP A 149 -7.11 -19.79 23.97
C ASP A 149 -6.41 -18.79 23.04
N VAL A 150 -5.95 -19.22 21.85
CA VAL A 150 -5.38 -18.32 20.82
C VAL A 150 -6.31 -17.15 20.51
N ARG A 151 -7.60 -17.39 20.39
CA ARG A 151 -8.59 -16.34 20.08
C ARG A 151 -8.86 -15.39 21.26
N HIS A 152 -8.63 -15.84 22.47
CA HIS A 152 -8.76 -15.01 23.65
C HIS A 152 -7.50 -14.23 23.95
N GLU A 153 -6.35 -14.85 23.78
CA GLU A 153 -5.05 -14.25 24.13
C GLU A 153 -4.43 -13.48 22.98
N GLY A 154 -4.58 -13.97 21.74
CA GLY A 154 -4.07 -13.32 20.55
C GLY A 154 -4.93 -12.14 20.08
N MET A 155 -4.34 -11.34 19.18
CA MET A 155 -5.00 -10.25 18.47
C MET A 155 -5.20 -10.63 17.01
N SER A 156 -6.44 -10.70 16.52
CA SER A 156 -6.73 -11.02 15.12
C SER A 156 -6.20 -9.93 14.18
N VAL A 157 -5.42 -10.35 13.18
CA VAL A 157 -4.93 -9.46 12.12
C VAL A 157 -6.10 -8.85 11.36
N GLU A 158 -7.05 -9.67 10.98
CA GLU A 158 -8.25 -9.26 10.23
C GLU A 158 -9.03 -8.19 10.99
N THR A 159 -9.25 -8.38 12.30
CA THR A 159 -9.94 -7.39 13.15
C THR A 159 -9.20 -6.04 13.18
N VAL A 160 -7.87 -6.04 13.22
CA VAL A 160 -7.07 -4.80 13.20
C VAL A 160 -7.17 -4.12 11.84
N LEU A 161 -7.07 -4.88 10.74
CA LEU A 161 -7.18 -4.33 9.39
C LEU A 161 -8.58 -3.73 9.12
N ASP A 162 -9.63 -4.41 9.58
CA ASP A 162 -11.01 -3.90 9.49
C ASP A 162 -11.19 -2.62 10.30
N ALA A 163 -10.66 -2.56 11.51
CA ALA A 163 -10.72 -1.37 12.35
C ALA A 163 -9.98 -0.17 11.73
N ILE A 164 -8.85 -0.39 11.05
CA ILE A 164 -8.12 0.64 10.30
C ILE A 164 -9.00 1.16 9.14
N LYS A 165 -9.61 0.25 8.37
CA LYS A 165 -10.51 0.60 7.27
C LYS A 165 -11.72 1.39 7.75
N GLU A 166 -12.38 0.96 8.82
CA GLU A 166 -13.56 1.63 9.39
C GLU A 166 -13.27 3.07 9.83
N ARG A 167 -12.02 3.38 10.17
CA ARG A 167 -11.56 4.75 10.47
C ARG A 167 -11.34 5.61 9.24
N GLY A 168 -11.51 5.06 8.03
CA GLY A 168 -11.41 5.78 6.77
C GLY A 168 -9.99 5.84 6.19
N ALA A 169 -9.13 4.92 6.55
CA ALA A 169 -7.83 4.77 5.87
C ALA A 169 -8.06 4.55 4.37
N ARG A 170 -7.34 5.30 3.53
CA ARG A 170 -7.35 5.17 2.07
C ARG A 170 -6.69 3.87 1.62
N ALA A 171 -5.61 3.49 2.30
CA ALA A 171 -4.91 2.25 2.05
C ALA A 171 -4.26 1.73 3.34
N THR A 172 -4.21 0.41 3.45
CA THR A 172 -3.52 -0.29 4.54
C THR A 172 -2.45 -1.21 3.95
N LEU A 173 -1.21 -1.05 4.39
CA LEU A 173 -0.08 -1.89 4.03
C LEU A 173 0.26 -2.75 5.25
N ALA A 174 0.19 -4.07 5.16
CA ALA A 174 0.49 -4.95 6.28
C ALA A 174 1.65 -5.89 5.96
N VAL A 175 2.63 -5.93 6.84
CA VAL A 175 3.78 -6.83 6.78
C VAL A 175 3.76 -7.73 8.02
N LEU A 176 3.66 -9.04 7.80
CA LEU A 176 3.52 -10.03 8.86
C LEU A 176 4.69 -11.01 8.80
N ASP A 177 5.70 -10.72 9.59
CA ASP A 177 6.83 -11.64 9.77
C ASP A 177 6.60 -12.53 10.99
N ALA A 178 5.62 -13.41 10.84
CA ALA A 178 5.09 -14.22 11.94
C ALA A 178 4.81 -15.68 11.55
N SER A 179 5.25 -16.12 10.36
CA SER A 179 5.07 -17.50 9.88
C SER A 179 6.08 -18.46 10.52
N ARG A 180 6.17 -18.43 11.85
CA ARG A 180 7.08 -19.28 12.62
C ARG A 180 6.40 -20.55 13.08
N ARG A 181 7.21 -21.53 13.51
CA ARG A 181 6.68 -22.76 14.13
C ARG A 181 5.92 -22.37 15.41
N ASN A 182 4.68 -22.83 15.52
CA ASN A 182 3.83 -22.56 16.66
C ASN A 182 4.45 -23.18 17.96
N PRO A 183 4.85 -22.38 18.95
CA PRO A 183 5.46 -22.89 20.18
C PRO A 183 4.46 -23.68 21.04
N TYR A 184 3.17 -23.51 20.81
CA TYR A 184 2.08 -24.18 21.53
C TYR A 184 1.57 -25.44 20.83
N GLU A 185 2.15 -25.84 19.70
CA GLU A 185 1.66 -26.90 18.82
C GLU A 185 1.39 -28.21 19.58
N ARG A 186 2.29 -28.61 20.49
CA ARG A 186 2.13 -29.84 21.29
C ARG A 186 0.90 -29.84 22.19
N ARG A 187 0.29 -28.68 22.44
CA ARG A 187 -0.91 -28.47 23.25
C ARG A 187 -2.20 -28.51 22.41
N PHE A 188 -2.07 -28.52 21.07
CA PHE A 188 -3.19 -28.48 20.15
C PHE A 188 -3.56 -29.88 19.66
N ARG A 189 -4.85 -30.11 19.40
CA ARG A 189 -5.33 -31.37 18.80
C ARG A 189 -5.24 -31.36 17.27
N SER A 190 -5.29 -30.18 16.68
CA SER A 190 -5.19 -29.97 15.23
C SER A 190 -3.85 -29.34 14.88
N TYR A 191 -3.35 -29.72 13.71
CA TYR A 191 -2.13 -29.15 13.16
C TYR A 191 -2.34 -27.68 12.81
N SER A 192 -1.45 -26.82 13.31
CA SER A 192 -1.53 -25.37 13.12
C SER A 192 -0.12 -24.81 12.87
N HIS A 193 0.36 -24.94 11.64
CA HIS A 193 1.64 -24.33 11.25
C HIS A 193 1.41 -23.10 10.39
N GLY A 194 2.30 -22.12 10.54
CA GLY A 194 2.28 -20.89 9.80
C GLY A 194 1.01 -20.08 10.00
N LEU A 195 0.76 -19.16 9.09
CA LEU A 195 -0.42 -18.28 9.12
C LEU A 195 -1.56 -18.84 8.25
N ALA A 196 -2.79 -18.47 8.56
CA ALA A 196 -3.91 -18.63 7.65
C ALA A 196 -3.78 -17.65 6.46
N PRO A 197 -4.50 -17.90 5.33
CA PRO A 197 -4.70 -16.86 4.33
C PRO A 197 -5.37 -15.64 4.98
N ILE A 198 -4.80 -14.45 4.77
CA ILE A 198 -5.31 -13.23 5.39
C ILE A 198 -6.46 -12.68 4.55
N ASN A 199 -7.64 -12.61 5.13
CA ASN A 199 -8.83 -11.97 4.55
C ASN A 199 -8.81 -10.47 4.84
N ALA A 200 -7.99 -9.76 4.08
CA ALA A 200 -7.88 -8.32 4.23
C ALA A 200 -9.09 -7.58 3.63
N PRO A 201 -9.52 -6.45 4.22
CA PRO A 201 -10.56 -5.61 3.64
C PRO A 201 -10.13 -4.99 2.31
N ASN A 202 -11.06 -4.33 1.58
CA ASN A 202 -10.72 -3.57 0.38
C ASN A 202 -9.72 -2.46 0.69
N ASN A 203 -8.87 -2.14 -0.27
CA ASN A 203 -7.77 -1.18 -0.16
C ASN A 203 -6.68 -1.61 0.83
N ALA A 204 -6.45 -2.91 0.96
CA ALA A 204 -5.34 -3.47 1.70
C ALA A 204 -4.34 -4.18 0.79
N LEU A 205 -3.08 -4.08 1.14
CA LEU A 205 -1.96 -4.83 0.57
C LEU A 205 -1.25 -5.54 1.72
N THR A 206 -1.13 -6.85 1.64
CA THR A 206 -0.50 -7.65 2.68
C THR A 206 0.67 -8.45 2.12
N ILE A 207 1.71 -8.60 2.92
CA ILE A 207 2.79 -9.58 2.70
C ILE A 207 3.02 -10.35 4.00
N SER A 208 3.11 -11.67 3.92
CA SER A 208 3.50 -12.54 5.03
C SER A 208 4.78 -13.29 4.69
N SER A 209 5.56 -13.63 5.72
CA SER A 209 6.91 -14.20 5.55
C SER A 209 6.92 -15.57 4.85
N HIS A 210 5.79 -16.28 4.82
CA HIS A 210 5.67 -17.51 4.02
C HIS A 210 4.25 -17.68 3.46
N THR A 211 4.10 -18.63 2.52
CA THR A 211 2.77 -19.07 2.06
C THR A 211 1.97 -19.68 3.20
N PRO A 212 0.63 -19.58 3.18
CA PRO A 212 -0.23 -20.10 4.24
C PRO A 212 0.08 -21.57 4.59
N GLY A 213 0.12 -21.86 5.89
CA GLY A 213 0.41 -23.19 6.39
C GLY A 213 1.88 -23.62 6.34
N LYS A 214 2.78 -22.73 5.92
CA LYS A 214 4.22 -22.96 5.92
C LYS A 214 4.90 -22.06 6.97
N VAL A 215 6.09 -22.45 7.39
CA VAL A 215 6.91 -21.72 8.36
C VAL A 215 8.21 -21.27 7.72
N ALA A 216 8.68 -20.11 8.11
CA ALA A 216 10.02 -19.62 7.86
C ALA A 216 10.87 -19.92 9.09
N ASP A 217 12.07 -20.43 8.89
CA ASP A 217 13.01 -20.62 9.97
C ASP A 217 13.73 -19.29 10.27
N ASP A 218 14.03 -19.06 11.57
CA ASP A 218 14.83 -17.90 11.96
C ASP A 218 16.27 -18.07 11.44
N THR A 219 16.77 -17.01 10.82
CA THR A 219 18.15 -16.97 10.31
C THR A 219 19.11 -16.44 11.40
N LYS A 220 20.42 -16.58 11.18
CA LYS A 220 21.44 -16.02 12.09
C LYS A 220 21.72 -14.53 11.82
N GLY A 221 21.00 -13.90 10.89
CA GLY A 221 21.14 -12.48 10.55
C GLY A 221 20.61 -11.56 11.63
N GLU A 222 20.97 -10.28 11.55
CA GLU A 222 20.41 -9.23 12.39
C GLU A 222 18.91 -9.06 12.17
N HIS A 223 18.50 -9.14 10.90
CA HIS A 223 17.11 -9.09 10.46
C HIS A 223 16.67 -10.41 9.85
N SER A 224 15.37 -10.64 9.85
CA SER A 224 14.76 -11.71 9.08
C SER A 224 15.01 -11.54 7.58
N VAL A 225 14.96 -12.62 6.81
CA VAL A 225 15.11 -12.55 5.35
C VAL A 225 14.03 -11.67 4.73
N LEU A 226 12.79 -11.75 5.22
CA LEU A 226 11.70 -10.90 4.71
C LEU A 226 12.01 -9.42 4.93
N VAL A 227 12.40 -9.03 6.14
CA VAL A 227 12.63 -7.61 6.47
C VAL A 227 13.90 -7.09 5.79
N THR A 228 14.97 -7.89 5.73
CA THR A 228 16.18 -7.54 4.97
C THR A 228 15.85 -7.17 3.53
N GLU A 229 15.13 -8.05 2.82
CA GLU A 229 14.79 -7.81 1.42
C GLU A 229 13.75 -6.69 1.24
N LEU A 230 12.83 -6.53 2.20
CA LEU A 230 11.90 -5.39 2.19
C LEU A 230 12.64 -4.06 2.32
N LEU A 231 13.58 -3.94 3.27
CA LEU A 231 14.38 -2.73 3.46
C LEU A 231 15.20 -2.37 2.21
N ASN A 232 15.71 -3.37 1.50
CA ASN A 232 16.44 -3.18 0.24
C ASN A 232 15.52 -2.60 -0.86
N GLU A 233 14.26 -3.03 -0.93
CA GLU A 233 13.33 -2.64 -2.00
C GLU A 233 12.54 -1.35 -1.71
N LEU A 234 12.49 -0.87 -0.46
CA LEU A 234 11.72 0.33 -0.07
C LEU A 234 12.12 1.60 -0.83
N ASN A 235 13.38 1.72 -1.24
CA ASN A 235 13.88 2.88 -1.99
C ASN A 235 13.59 2.80 -3.50
N ALA A 236 13.00 1.70 -3.98
CA ALA A 236 12.63 1.58 -5.38
C ALA A 236 11.51 2.55 -5.74
N GLN A 237 11.64 3.22 -6.90
CA GLN A 237 10.64 4.16 -7.41
C GLN A 237 9.46 3.41 -8.08
N VAL A 238 8.83 2.51 -7.33
CA VAL A 238 7.70 1.69 -7.78
C VAL A 238 6.54 1.79 -6.79
N SER A 239 5.39 1.23 -7.13
CA SER A 239 4.25 1.14 -6.21
C SER A 239 4.56 0.25 -5.01
N ALA A 240 3.79 0.37 -3.94
CA ALA A 240 3.88 -0.52 -2.79
C ALA A 240 3.69 -2.00 -3.19
N GLU A 241 2.79 -2.27 -4.15
CA GLU A 241 2.65 -3.61 -4.73
C GLU A 241 3.92 -4.07 -5.44
N GLY A 242 4.57 -3.15 -6.17
CA GLY A 242 5.86 -3.40 -6.81
C GLY A 242 6.94 -3.73 -5.79
N VAL A 243 7.02 -2.98 -4.69
CA VAL A 243 7.95 -3.25 -3.58
C VAL A 243 7.70 -4.64 -3.00
N PHE A 244 6.46 -4.96 -2.60
CA PHE A 244 6.15 -6.27 -2.00
C PHE A 244 6.39 -7.45 -2.95
N ASN A 245 6.08 -7.29 -4.25
CA ASN A 245 6.36 -8.33 -5.23
C ASN A 245 7.87 -8.54 -5.47
N ARG A 246 8.66 -7.46 -5.49
CA ARG A 246 10.13 -7.56 -5.58
C ARG A 246 10.72 -8.22 -4.34
N THR A 247 10.27 -7.79 -3.14
CA THR A 247 10.63 -8.42 -1.86
C THR A 247 10.36 -9.92 -1.89
N ARG A 248 9.16 -10.34 -2.33
CA ARG A 248 8.82 -11.77 -2.46
C ARG A 248 9.80 -12.53 -3.35
N VAL A 249 10.14 -11.96 -4.52
CA VAL A 249 11.07 -12.59 -5.46
C VAL A 249 12.49 -12.64 -4.89
N ALA A 250 12.93 -11.58 -4.21
CA ALA A 250 14.23 -11.52 -3.58
C ALA A 250 14.36 -12.57 -2.46
N VAL A 251 13.38 -12.63 -1.55
CA VAL A 251 13.33 -13.63 -0.47
C VAL A 251 13.39 -15.04 -1.03
N PHE A 252 12.58 -15.37 -2.05
CA PHE A 252 12.61 -16.70 -2.68
C PHE A 252 13.99 -17.04 -3.23
N ARG A 253 14.67 -16.06 -3.83
CA ARG A 253 16.01 -16.24 -4.42
C ARG A 253 17.08 -16.43 -3.37
N VAL A 254 17.12 -15.57 -2.32
CA VAL A 254 18.18 -15.64 -1.30
C VAL A 254 18.01 -16.82 -0.35
N SER A 255 16.81 -17.39 -0.24
CA SER A 255 16.51 -18.60 0.53
C SER A 255 16.62 -19.89 -0.28
N ASP A 256 17.17 -19.84 -1.51
CA ASP A 256 17.24 -21.00 -2.42
C ASP A 256 15.87 -21.71 -2.62
N GLY A 257 14.78 -20.93 -2.55
CA GLY A 257 13.41 -21.40 -2.72
C GLY A 257 12.76 -21.96 -1.45
N GLU A 258 13.43 -21.96 -0.33
CA GLU A 258 12.89 -22.49 0.94
C GLU A 258 11.80 -21.59 1.51
N GLN A 259 11.93 -20.26 1.35
CA GLN A 259 10.96 -19.28 1.83
C GLN A 259 10.23 -18.58 0.67
N MET A 260 8.92 -18.71 0.63
CA MET A 260 8.06 -18.05 -0.36
C MET A 260 7.05 -17.16 0.34
N PRO A 261 7.28 -15.83 0.42
CA PRO A 261 6.29 -14.90 0.97
C PRO A 261 4.98 -14.91 0.19
N SER A 262 3.88 -14.71 0.90
CA SER A 262 2.56 -14.54 0.29
C SER A 262 2.22 -13.06 0.20
N VAL A 263 1.85 -12.60 -0.99
CA VAL A 263 1.39 -11.23 -1.24
C VAL A 263 -0.06 -11.27 -1.69
N SER A 264 -0.91 -10.46 -1.06
CA SER A 264 -2.31 -10.25 -1.46
C SER A 264 -2.60 -8.76 -1.54
N SER A 265 -3.28 -8.34 -2.61
CA SER A 265 -3.65 -6.94 -2.85
C SER A 265 -5.10 -6.82 -3.20
N SER A 266 -5.75 -5.83 -2.61
CA SER A 266 -7.06 -5.32 -2.98
C SER A 266 -7.02 -3.79 -3.16
N LEU A 267 -5.83 -3.22 -3.40
CA LEU A 267 -5.67 -1.79 -3.64
C LEU A 267 -6.39 -1.38 -4.92
N LEU A 268 -7.13 -0.29 -4.86
CA LEU A 268 -7.81 0.32 -6.01
C LEU A 268 -7.00 1.48 -6.59
N GLU A 269 -5.95 1.91 -5.90
CA GLU A 269 -5.13 3.05 -6.29
C GLU A 269 -3.64 2.73 -6.12
N ASP A 270 -2.80 3.40 -6.90
CA ASP A 270 -1.35 3.33 -6.74
C ASP A 270 -0.92 3.99 -5.42
N VAL A 271 -0.33 3.22 -4.52
CA VAL A 271 0.24 3.67 -3.25
C VAL A 271 1.74 3.54 -3.32
N ARG A 272 2.48 4.55 -2.83
CA ARG A 272 3.93 4.58 -2.83
C ARG A 272 4.45 4.92 -1.43
N PHE A 273 5.60 4.36 -1.07
CA PHE A 273 6.29 4.69 0.18
C PHE A 273 6.92 6.08 0.15
N SER A 274 7.40 6.52 -1.01
CA SER A 274 7.96 7.87 -1.21
C SER A 274 7.13 8.65 -2.21
N PRO A 275 7.00 9.99 -2.08
CA PRO A 275 6.41 10.82 -3.14
C PRO A 275 7.21 10.64 -4.43
N SER A 276 6.50 10.50 -5.57
CA SER A 276 7.19 10.43 -6.86
C SER A 276 7.93 11.73 -7.14
N LYS A 277 9.20 11.66 -7.55
CA LYS A 277 9.99 12.82 -7.99
C LYS A 277 9.48 13.44 -9.30
N ASP A 278 8.56 12.77 -9.98
CA ASP A 278 8.06 13.18 -11.30
C ASP A 278 7.01 14.30 -11.27
N SER A 279 6.62 14.80 -10.09
CA SER A 279 5.65 15.90 -9.98
C SER A 279 6.25 17.31 -10.18
N ASP A 280 7.59 17.42 -10.31
CA ASP A 280 8.30 18.72 -10.46
C ASP A 280 9.03 18.88 -11.80
N SER A 281 8.79 18.02 -12.79
CA SER A 281 9.33 18.26 -14.15
C SER A 281 8.35 19.17 -14.90
N PRO A 282 8.68 20.46 -15.15
CA PRO A 282 7.85 21.27 -16.03
C PRO A 282 7.84 20.61 -17.40
N ALA A 283 6.66 20.48 -17.98
CA ALA A 283 6.45 19.95 -19.32
C ALA A 283 7.50 20.56 -20.24
N SER A 284 8.40 19.72 -20.78
CA SER A 284 9.37 20.13 -21.78
C SER A 284 8.61 20.77 -22.93
N SER A 285 8.77 22.08 -23.06
CA SER A 285 8.27 22.90 -24.15
C SER A 285 8.73 22.24 -25.45
N LEU A 286 7.81 21.70 -26.21
CA LEU A 286 8.01 21.33 -27.60
C LEU A 286 8.36 22.62 -28.34
N ALA A 287 9.63 22.84 -28.63
CA ALA A 287 10.06 23.87 -29.55
C ALA A 287 9.47 23.57 -30.94
N PRO A 288 8.94 24.57 -31.66
CA PRO A 288 8.43 24.37 -33.02
C PRO A 288 9.55 23.97 -33.93
N ILE A 289 9.36 22.89 -34.66
CA ILE A 289 10.24 22.46 -35.75
C ILE A 289 10.15 23.52 -36.84
N SER A 290 11.20 24.32 -37.01
CA SER A 290 11.40 25.20 -38.16
C SER A 290 11.68 24.36 -39.39
N THR A 291 10.72 24.29 -40.28
CA THR A 291 10.91 23.87 -41.66
C THR A 291 11.70 24.95 -42.40
N GLU A 292 12.99 24.81 -42.51
CA GLU A 292 13.80 25.59 -43.41
C GLU A 292 14.12 24.76 -44.65
N SER A 293 13.59 25.27 -45.77
CA SER A 293 13.78 24.79 -47.13
C SER A 293 15.24 24.78 -47.50
N ALA A 294 15.75 23.65 -47.99
CA ALA A 294 16.97 23.61 -48.81
C ALA A 294 16.56 23.28 -50.23
N LEU A 295 16.52 24.32 -51.02
CA LEU A 295 16.48 24.27 -52.49
C LEU A 295 17.88 24.52 -53.02
N VAL A 296 18.27 23.78 -54.10
CA VAL A 296 19.33 24.07 -55.07
C VAL A 296 20.76 23.74 -54.62
N ALA A 297 21.61 23.04 -55.38
CA ALA A 297 21.82 23.06 -56.85
C ALA A 297 22.57 21.80 -57.32
N GLN A 298 22.27 21.48 -58.58
CA GLN A 298 23.11 20.69 -59.46
C GLN A 298 24.44 21.44 -59.80
N GLU A 299 25.54 20.72 -59.79
CA GLU A 299 26.50 20.57 -60.89
C GLU A 299 27.45 19.40 -60.61
#